data_7d918a73778f6ee21d7e921507cfc619
#
_entry.id   7d918a73778f6ee21d7e921507cfc619
#
_cell.length_a   1.000
_cell.length_b   1.000
_cell.length_c   1.000
_cell.angle_alpha   90.00
_cell.angle_beta   90.00
_cell.angle_gamma   90.00
#
_symmetry.space_group_name_H-M   'P 1'
#
loop_
_entity.id
_entity.type
_entity.pdbx_description
1 polymer ?
#
loop_
_entity_poly.entity_id
_entity_poly.type
_entity_poly.pdbx_seq_one_letter_code
_entity_poly.pdbx_strand_id
1 'polypeptide(L)'
;MKSTLILLALLALSAKAALAAPQGEMVLIKGGTFTMGSPADEPWRENDERQHQVTVSDFYLGRCEVTQEEYKALTGTNPSHHVRGEKLPVETVSWYDAVKFCNLKSAAEGLTPAYAIDGENVTWNRA
;
A
#
# COMPACT_ATOMS: atom_id res chain seq x y z
N MET A 1 -60.28 -23.79 17.14
CA MET A 1 -59.70 -22.80 16.25
C MET A 1 -58.28 -22.50 16.79
N LYS A 2 -57.25 -23.01 16.14
CA LYS A 2 -55.84 -22.82 16.55
C LYS A 2 -55.18 -21.82 15.59
N SER A 3 -54.90 -20.61 16.07
CA SER A 3 -54.20 -19.58 15.31
C SER A 3 -52.71 -19.84 15.41
N THR A 4 -52.09 -20.17 14.28
CA THR A 4 -50.65 -20.36 14.15
C THR A 4 -50.03 -19.00 13.84
N LEU A 5 -49.28 -18.43 14.81
CA LEU A 5 -48.45 -17.24 14.57
C LEU A 5 -47.20 -17.66 13.81
N ILE A 6 -47.08 -17.20 12.57
CA ILE A 6 -45.86 -17.33 11.78
C ILE A 6 -44.96 -16.13 12.13
N LEU A 7 -43.89 -16.39 12.88
CA LEU A 7 -42.84 -15.41 13.20
C LEU A 7 -41.90 -15.30 12.01
N LEU A 8 -42.04 -14.28 11.16
CA LEU A 8 -41.09 -13.95 10.12
C LEU A 8 -39.86 -13.30 10.76
N ALA A 9 -38.76 -14.04 10.91
CA ALA A 9 -37.49 -13.49 11.26
C ALA A 9 -36.85 -12.84 10.01
N LEU A 10 -36.94 -11.51 9.91
CA LEU A 10 -36.14 -10.75 8.95
C LEU A 10 -34.67 -10.77 9.40
N LEU A 11 -33.87 -11.62 8.76
CA LEU A 11 -32.42 -11.48 8.80
C LEU A 11 -32.03 -10.24 7.99
N ALA A 12 -31.82 -9.13 8.68
CA ALA A 12 -31.17 -7.96 8.07
C ALA A 12 -29.69 -8.29 7.86
N LEU A 13 -29.35 -8.80 6.69
CA LEU A 13 -27.98 -8.95 6.23
C LEU A 13 -27.45 -7.54 5.90
N SER A 14 -26.90 -6.86 6.90
CA SER A 14 -26.16 -5.61 6.69
C SER A 14 -24.86 -5.94 5.97
N ALA A 15 -24.91 -6.01 4.65
CA ALA A 15 -23.72 -5.94 3.83
C ALA A 15 -23.08 -4.56 4.09
N LYS A 16 -22.06 -4.50 4.93
CA LYS A 16 -21.12 -3.39 4.91
C LYS A 16 -20.48 -3.41 3.52
N ALA A 17 -20.99 -2.56 2.63
CA ALA A 17 -20.25 -2.19 1.45
C ALA A 17 -18.95 -1.55 1.96
N ALA A 18 -17.88 -2.31 1.96
CA ALA A 18 -16.55 -1.73 2.10
C ALA A 18 -16.42 -0.75 0.92
N LEU A 19 -16.40 0.54 1.23
CA LEU A 19 -16.05 1.55 0.24
C LEU A 19 -14.62 1.20 -0.15
N ALA A 20 -14.46 0.58 -1.34
CA ALA A 20 -13.12 0.33 -1.86
C ALA A 20 -12.46 1.69 -2.00
N ALA A 21 -11.36 1.91 -1.26
CA ALA A 21 -10.56 3.11 -1.43
C ALA A 21 -10.13 3.19 -2.91
N PRO A 22 -10.07 4.39 -3.50
CA PRO A 22 -9.56 4.52 -4.86
C PRO A 22 -8.17 3.91 -4.91
N GLN A 23 -7.99 2.93 -5.80
CA GLN A 23 -6.73 2.21 -5.93
C GLN A 23 -6.02 2.71 -7.17
N GLY A 24 -4.75 3.10 -7.02
CA GLY A 24 -3.89 3.35 -8.16
C GLY A 24 -3.75 2.10 -9.03
N GLU A 25 -3.59 2.32 -10.33
CA GLU A 25 -3.36 1.23 -11.29
C GLU A 25 -2.06 0.48 -10.94
N MET A 26 -2.17 -0.81 -10.63
CA MET A 26 -1.01 -1.69 -10.38
C MET A 26 -0.61 -2.39 -11.66
N VAL A 27 0.68 -2.37 -11.98
CA VAL A 27 1.26 -2.99 -13.17
C VAL A 27 2.09 -4.19 -12.76
N LEU A 28 1.87 -5.33 -13.41
CA LEU A 28 2.71 -6.52 -13.21
C LEU A 28 4.09 -6.30 -13.82
N ILE A 29 5.12 -6.31 -12.99
CA ILE A 29 6.51 -6.29 -13.38
C ILE A 29 7.01 -7.74 -13.38
N LYS A 30 7.49 -8.19 -14.53
CA LYS A 30 8.10 -9.52 -14.64
C LYS A 30 9.43 -9.53 -13.92
N GLY A 31 9.59 -10.53 -13.07
CA GLY A 31 10.84 -10.80 -12.38
C GLY A 31 11.99 -11.16 -13.33
N GLY A 32 13.18 -11.10 -12.82
CA GLY A 32 14.39 -11.39 -13.60
C GLY A 32 15.64 -11.11 -12.77
N THR A 33 16.78 -11.26 -13.43
CA THR A 33 18.09 -10.96 -12.85
C THR A 33 18.69 -9.77 -13.55
N PHE A 34 19.17 -8.81 -12.78
CA PHE A 34 19.85 -7.61 -13.28
C PHE A 34 21.06 -7.26 -12.43
N THR A 35 21.93 -6.41 -12.96
CA THR A 35 23.07 -5.86 -12.21
C THR A 35 22.64 -4.58 -11.52
N MET A 36 22.70 -4.55 -10.20
CA MET A 36 22.46 -3.38 -9.37
C MET A 36 23.79 -2.74 -8.97
N GLY A 37 23.82 -1.42 -8.90
CA GLY A 37 25.01 -0.64 -8.61
C GLY A 37 25.63 0.00 -9.84
N SER A 38 26.58 0.91 -9.62
CA SER A 38 27.23 1.72 -10.66
C SER A 38 28.53 1.09 -11.17
N PRO A 39 28.84 1.16 -12.49
CA PRO A 39 30.11 0.70 -13.02
C PRO A 39 31.29 1.48 -12.41
N ALA A 40 32.46 0.85 -12.36
CA ALA A 40 33.62 1.41 -11.67
C ALA A 40 34.16 2.73 -12.27
N ASP A 41 33.83 2.98 -13.52
CA ASP A 41 34.26 4.17 -14.30
C ASP A 41 33.16 5.27 -14.35
N GLU A 42 32.05 5.09 -13.63
CA GLU A 42 31.02 6.13 -13.54
C GLU A 42 31.53 7.33 -12.72
N PRO A 43 31.46 8.57 -13.30
CA PRO A 43 31.81 9.76 -12.55
C PRO A 43 30.93 9.95 -11.32
N TRP A 44 31.52 10.36 -10.21
CA TRP A 44 30.82 10.66 -8.94
C TRP A 44 30.21 9.47 -8.21
N ARG A 45 30.62 8.26 -8.62
CA ARG A 45 30.21 7.02 -7.98
C ARG A 45 30.68 6.98 -6.51
N GLU A 46 29.76 6.54 -5.62
CA GLU A 46 30.08 6.30 -4.20
C GLU A 46 30.62 4.87 -3.97
N ASN A 47 31.30 4.65 -2.84
CA ASN A 47 31.99 3.38 -2.55
C ASN A 47 31.03 2.22 -2.25
N ASP A 48 29.79 2.50 -1.89
CA ASP A 48 28.72 1.54 -1.57
C ASP A 48 27.92 1.10 -2.80
N GLU A 49 28.13 1.74 -3.94
CA GLU A 49 27.45 1.42 -5.21
C GLU A 49 28.13 0.26 -5.97
N ARG A 50 28.60 -0.76 -5.26
CA ARG A 50 29.24 -1.92 -5.90
C ARG A 50 28.26 -2.71 -6.73
N GLN A 51 28.64 -2.97 -8.00
CA GLN A 51 27.83 -3.81 -8.86
C GLN A 51 27.72 -5.23 -8.32
N HIS A 52 26.48 -5.74 -8.27
CA HIS A 52 26.17 -7.10 -7.88
C HIS A 52 24.90 -7.59 -8.59
N GLN A 53 24.75 -8.90 -8.72
CA GLN A 53 23.55 -9.49 -9.33
C GLN A 53 22.42 -9.54 -8.32
N VAL A 54 21.24 -9.07 -8.74
CA VAL A 54 20.00 -9.13 -7.98
C VAL A 54 18.96 -9.88 -8.78
N THR A 55 18.30 -10.85 -8.16
CA THR A 55 17.17 -11.58 -8.76
C THR A 55 15.91 -11.25 -7.98
N VAL A 56 14.87 -10.84 -8.69
CA VAL A 56 13.53 -10.58 -8.15
C VAL A 56 12.51 -11.48 -8.80
N SER A 57 11.49 -11.89 -8.06
CA SER A 57 10.31 -12.57 -8.61
C SER A 57 9.35 -11.55 -9.27
N ASP A 58 8.32 -12.04 -9.96
CA ASP A 58 7.22 -11.19 -10.43
C ASP A 58 6.63 -10.40 -9.25
N PHE A 59 6.33 -9.13 -9.47
CA PHE A 59 5.69 -8.26 -8.46
C PHE A 59 4.80 -7.21 -9.11
N TYR A 60 3.90 -6.64 -8.31
CA TYR A 60 3.09 -5.52 -8.76
C TYR A 60 3.69 -4.21 -8.25
N LEU A 61 3.71 -3.21 -9.12
CA LEU A 61 4.17 -1.86 -8.82
C LEU A 61 3.07 -0.86 -9.18
N GLY A 62 2.86 0.15 -8.35
CA GLY A 62 1.98 1.27 -8.70
C GLY A 62 2.50 1.97 -9.95
N ARG A 63 1.60 2.25 -10.91
CA ARG A 63 1.97 2.98 -12.14
C ARG A 63 2.43 4.39 -11.88
N CYS A 64 1.89 4.97 -10.82
CA CYS A 64 2.23 6.30 -10.32
C CYS A 64 2.44 6.24 -8.82
N GLU A 65 2.97 7.30 -8.27
CA GLU A 65 3.05 7.52 -6.82
C GLU A 65 1.65 7.50 -6.20
N VAL A 66 1.59 7.21 -4.91
CA VAL A 66 0.35 7.29 -4.14
C VAL A 66 -0.18 8.71 -4.16
N THR A 67 -1.43 8.86 -4.59
CA THR A 67 -2.07 10.17 -4.68
C THR A 67 -2.57 10.67 -3.32
N GLN A 68 -2.81 11.98 -3.21
CA GLN A 68 -3.39 12.60 -2.01
C GLN A 68 -4.77 12.03 -1.70
N GLU A 69 -5.58 11.74 -2.73
CA GLU A 69 -6.89 11.11 -2.58
C GLU A 69 -6.79 9.70 -1.99
N GLU A 70 -5.89 8.86 -2.53
CA GLU A 70 -5.66 7.49 -2.04
C GLU A 70 -5.15 7.48 -0.60
N TYR A 71 -4.19 8.32 -0.29
CA TYR A 71 -3.64 8.43 1.05
C TYR A 71 -4.71 8.86 2.05
N LYS A 72 -5.47 9.91 1.73
CA LYS A 72 -6.56 10.42 2.57
C LYS A 72 -7.68 9.40 2.76
N ALA A 73 -8.02 8.64 1.71
CA ALA A 73 -9.09 7.62 1.79
C ALA A 73 -8.78 6.53 2.82
N LEU A 74 -7.49 6.16 2.99
CA LEU A 74 -7.07 5.13 3.94
C LEU A 74 -6.70 5.67 5.32
N THR A 75 -6.05 6.84 5.38
CA THR A 75 -5.55 7.41 6.64
C THR A 75 -6.50 8.41 7.29
N GLY A 76 -7.48 8.91 6.53
CA GLY A 76 -8.40 9.97 6.97
C GLY A 76 -7.83 11.39 6.87
N THR A 77 -6.55 11.56 6.54
CA THR A 77 -5.87 12.86 6.51
C THR A 77 -5.08 13.08 5.22
N ASN A 78 -4.85 14.34 4.84
CA ASN A 78 -3.94 14.71 3.77
C ASN A 78 -2.85 15.64 4.34
N PRO A 79 -1.60 15.16 4.55
CA PRO A 79 -0.52 15.95 5.11
C PRO A 79 0.16 16.87 4.10
N SER A 80 -0.18 16.76 2.81
CA SER A 80 0.52 17.45 1.72
C SER A 80 0.44 18.95 1.84
N HIS A 81 1.55 19.60 1.51
CA HIS A 81 1.64 21.06 1.43
C HIS A 81 1.05 21.58 0.10
N HIS A 82 1.23 20.85 -1.00
CA HIS A 82 0.77 21.23 -2.33
C HIS A 82 -0.59 20.63 -2.65
N VAL A 83 -1.68 21.25 -2.19
CA VAL A 83 -3.06 20.72 -2.27
C VAL A 83 -3.85 21.18 -3.51
N ARG A 84 -3.19 21.43 -4.63
CA ARG A 84 -3.85 21.95 -5.85
C ARG A 84 -4.60 20.90 -6.68
N GLY A 85 -4.65 19.65 -6.24
CA GLY A 85 -5.37 18.56 -6.92
C GLY A 85 -5.26 17.23 -6.18
N GLU A 86 -6.36 16.55 -6.04
CA GLU A 86 -6.45 15.28 -5.30
C GLU A 86 -5.63 14.15 -5.94
N LYS A 87 -5.37 14.25 -7.26
CA LYS A 87 -4.54 13.29 -8.02
C LYS A 87 -3.05 13.61 -8.04
N LEU A 88 -2.62 14.64 -7.32
CA LEU A 88 -1.20 14.90 -7.13
C LEU A 88 -0.62 13.84 -6.16
N PRO A 89 0.67 13.53 -6.27
CA PRO A 89 1.34 12.69 -5.30
C PRO A 89 1.19 13.23 -3.87
N VAL A 90 1.02 12.34 -2.91
CA VAL A 90 1.08 12.72 -1.50
C VAL A 90 2.52 13.03 -1.12
N GLU A 91 2.75 14.11 -0.38
CA GLU A 91 4.06 14.50 0.15
C GLU A 91 3.94 14.94 1.61
N THR A 92 5.04 15.30 2.25
CA THR A 92 5.09 15.60 3.68
C THR A 92 4.67 14.41 4.55
N VAL A 93 5.06 13.20 4.13
CA VAL A 93 4.88 11.94 4.87
C VAL A 93 6.23 11.45 5.37
N SER A 94 6.29 11.05 6.63
CA SER A 94 7.46 10.38 7.17
C SER A 94 7.53 8.92 6.69
N TRP A 95 8.68 8.28 6.86
CA TRP A 95 8.82 6.85 6.62
C TRP A 95 7.82 6.03 7.48
N TYR A 96 7.60 6.42 8.74
CA TYR A 96 6.63 5.77 9.62
C TYR A 96 5.19 5.90 9.11
N ASP A 97 4.83 7.05 8.55
CA ASP A 97 3.50 7.25 7.95
C ASP A 97 3.34 6.40 6.70
N ALA A 98 4.40 6.28 5.90
CA ALA A 98 4.38 5.43 4.70
C ALA A 98 4.19 3.94 5.05
N VAL A 99 4.89 3.40 6.06
CA VAL A 99 4.70 1.99 6.46
C VAL A 99 3.34 1.73 7.10
N LYS A 100 2.79 2.69 7.85
CA LYS A 100 1.41 2.63 8.34
C LYS A 100 0.39 2.60 7.20
N PHE A 101 0.58 3.48 6.20
CA PHE A 101 -0.24 3.50 4.99
C PHE A 101 -0.18 2.14 4.27
N CYS A 102 0.99 1.55 4.09
CA CYS A 102 1.14 0.22 3.48
C CYS A 102 0.33 -0.85 4.21
N ASN A 103 0.34 -0.85 5.55
CA ASN A 103 -0.45 -1.78 6.34
C ASN A 103 -1.96 -1.56 6.19
N LEU A 104 -2.40 -0.29 6.18
CA LEU A 104 -3.81 0.05 5.94
C LEU A 104 -4.26 -0.38 4.56
N LYS A 105 -3.41 -0.17 3.54
CA LYS A 105 -3.68 -0.61 2.16
C LYS A 105 -3.77 -2.13 2.08
N SER A 106 -2.82 -2.85 2.68
CA SER A 106 -2.87 -4.32 2.74
C SER A 106 -4.17 -4.82 3.38
N ALA A 107 -4.57 -4.25 4.50
CA ALA A 107 -5.80 -4.62 5.18
C ALA A 107 -7.06 -4.33 4.34
N ALA A 108 -7.10 -3.19 3.65
CA ALA A 108 -8.20 -2.82 2.76
C ALA A 108 -8.33 -3.76 1.55
N GLU A 109 -7.22 -4.33 1.10
CA GLU A 109 -7.14 -5.31 0.00
C GLU A 109 -7.28 -6.77 0.46
N GLY A 110 -7.49 -7.02 1.77
CA GLY A 110 -7.58 -8.36 2.33
C GLY A 110 -6.24 -9.12 2.39
N LEU A 111 -5.13 -8.38 2.31
CA LEU A 111 -3.78 -8.92 2.39
C LEU A 111 -3.24 -8.86 3.83
N THR A 112 -2.24 -9.69 4.11
CA THR A 112 -1.51 -9.62 5.38
C THR A 112 -0.66 -8.35 5.43
N PRO A 113 -0.70 -7.56 6.53
CA PRO A 113 0.17 -6.40 6.69
C PRO A 113 1.65 -6.77 6.57
N ALA A 114 2.39 -5.98 5.79
CA ALA A 114 3.81 -6.22 5.52
C ALA A 114 4.73 -5.86 6.69
N TYR A 115 4.27 -5.01 7.61
CA TYR A 115 5.07 -4.51 8.72
C TYR A 115 4.41 -4.79 10.07
N ALA A 116 5.20 -5.24 11.05
CA ALA A 116 4.82 -5.17 12.46
C ALA A 116 5.34 -3.84 13.03
N ILE A 117 4.44 -3.06 13.66
CA ILE A 117 4.72 -1.72 14.17
C ILE A 117 4.45 -1.69 15.66
N ASP A 118 5.49 -1.39 16.45
CA ASP A 118 5.41 -1.19 17.90
C ASP A 118 6.10 0.15 18.25
N GLY A 119 5.31 1.21 18.32
CA GLY A 119 5.83 2.57 18.46
C GLY A 119 6.73 2.96 17.29
N GLU A 120 8.00 3.23 17.56
CA GLU A 120 9.02 3.52 16.55
C GLU A 120 9.76 2.25 16.05
N ASN A 121 9.49 1.10 16.67
CA ASN A 121 10.06 -0.17 16.22
C ASN A 121 9.21 -0.74 15.07
N VAL A 122 9.80 -0.82 13.90
CA VAL A 122 9.16 -1.39 12.73
C VAL A 122 9.99 -2.56 12.22
N THR A 123 9.33 -3.71 12.08
CA THR A 123 9.94 -4.91 11.51
C THR A 123 9.16 -5.35 10.28
N TRP A 124 9.87 -5.88 9.29
CA TRP A 124 9.25 -6.42 8.10
C TRP A 124 8.80 -7.87 8.35
N ASN A 125 7.51 -8.14 8.18
CA ASN A 125 6.96 -9.50 8.20
C ASN A 125 7.34 -10.20 6.88
N ARG A 126 8.49 -10.87 6.87
CA ARG A 126 8.85 -11.73 5.73
C ARG A 126 8.00 -13.00 5.82
N ALA A 127 7.12 -13.19 4.83
CA ALA A 127 6.41 -14.45 4.63
C ALA A 127 7.37 -15.52 4.10
#